data_6460f56518c9d4690e22f3ff79bc9c64
#
_entry.id   6460f56518c9d4690e22f3ff79bc9c64
#
_cell.length_a   1.000
_cell.length_b   1.000
_cell.length_c   1.000
_cell.angle_alpha   90.00
_cell.angle_beta   90.00
_cell.angle_gamma   90.00
#
_symmetry.space_group_name_H-M   'P 1'
#
loop_
_entity.id
_entity.type
_entity.pdbx_description
1 polymer ?
#
loop_
_entity_poly.entity_id
_entity_poly.type
_entity_poly.pdbx_seq_one_letter_code
_entity_poly.pdbx_strand_id
1 'polypeptide(L)'
;DPQSDARLAAALLASPTYRHEHQVTIDMVHDTLLPFCSYLDDEAEPSVVALPNVSHLATRVEGRLSHPAASVLELAQALHPTPAVCGRPSDAARAAIDELEPTPRDRYAGLVGWVDGHGNGTWAVGIRCAQVEGNVARLHGGCGIVADSDPPTELAESRAKLQAVLGAIVRP
;
A
#
# COMPACT_ATOMS: atom_id res chain seq x y z
N ASP A 1 -9.95 -13.76 -18.39
CA ASP A 1 -11.31 -14.33 -18.56
C ASP A 1 -12.19 -13.83 -17.41
N PRO A 2 -13.33 -13.13 -17.71
CA PRO A 2 -14.20 -12.51 -16.68
C PRO A 2 -14.67 -13.46 -15.59
N GLN A 3 -14.91 -14.74 -15.90
CA GLN A 3 -15.32 -15.72 -14.91
C GLN A 3 -14.17 -16.13 -13.97
N SER A 4 -12.96 -16.21 -14.49
CA SER A 4 -11.76 -16.47 -13.70
C SER A 4 -11.47 -15.29 -12.78
N ASP A 5 -11.59 -14.07 -13.30
CA ASP A 5 -11.35 -12.84 -12.53
C ASP A 5 -12.38 -12.68 -11.41
N ALA A 6 -13.65 -12.98 -11.66
CA ALA A 6 -14.68 -12.97 -10.62
C ALA A 6 -14.43 -14.01 -9.52
N ARG A 7 -13.94 -15.21 -9.87
CA ARG A 7 -13.58 -16.24 -8.87
C ARG A 7 -12.39 -15.83 -8.03
N LEU A 8 -11.36 -15.24 -8.65
CA LEU A 8 -10.19 -14.74 -7.94
C LEU A 8 -10.56 -13.59 -6.99
N ALA A 9 -11.39 -12.66 -7.43
CA ALA A 9 -11.91 -11.58 -6.60
C ALA A 9 -12.71 -12.11 -5.39
N ALA A 10 -13.57 -13.09 -5.60
CA ALA A 10 -14.33 -13.73 -4.52
C ALA A 10 -13.40 -14.48 -3.53
N ALA A 11 -12.39 -15.17 -4.02
CA ALA A 11 -11.40 -15.85 -3.19
C ALA A 11 -10.58 -14.84 -2.35
N LEU A 12 -10.21 -13.69 -2.91
CA LEU A 12 -9.51 -12.63 -2.20
C LEU A 12 -10.36 -12.07 -1.05
N LEU A 13 -11.65 -11.77 -1.30
CA LEU A 13 -12.59 -11.31 -0.28
C LEU A 13 -12.85 -12.35 0.82
N ALA A 14 -12.82 -13.63 0.47
CA ALA A 14 -13.05 -14.72 1.41
C ALA A 14 -11.82 -15.12 2.22
N SER A 15 -10.61 -14.67 1.85
CA SER A 15 -9.36 -15.05 2.50
C SER A 15 -9.20 -14.36 3.87
N PRO A 16 -9.12 -15.12 4.98
CA PRO A 16 -8.87 -14.54 6.30
C PRO A 16 -7.52 -13.82 6.38
N THR A 17 -6.48 -14.34 5.75
CA THR A 17 -5.13 -13.78 5.75
C THR A 17 -5.10 -12.40 5.09
N TYR A 18 -5.62 -12.27 3.85
CA TYR A 18 -5.66 -10.99 3.15
C TYR A 18 -6.59 -9.98 3.85
N ARG A 19 -7.70 -10.43 4.40
CA ARG A 19 -8.59 -9.57 5.19
C ARG A 19 -7.89 -9.06 6.45
N HIS A 20 -7.13 -9.91 7.14
CA HIS A 20 -6.40 -9.52 8.34
C HIS A 20 -5.31 -8.47 8.02
N GLU A 21 -4.48 -8.70 7.00
CA GLU A 21 -3.49 -7.70 6.55
C GLU A 21 -4.14 -6.36 6.21
N HIS A 22 -5.23 -6.41 5.46
CA HIS A 22 -5.97 -5.22 5.07
C HIS A 22 -6.52 -4.48 6.29
N GLN A 23 -7.16 -5.19 7.23
CA GLN A 23 -7.76 -4.60 8.43
C GLN A 23 -6.73 -3.90 9.32
N VAL A 24 -5.56 -4.50 9.53
CA VAL A 24 -4.45 -3.87 10.27
C VAL A 24 -4.07 -2.50 9.68
N THR A 25 -4.14 -2.37 8.36
CA THR A 25 -3.87 -1.09 7.70
C THR A 25 -5.01 -0.10 7.88
N ILE A 26 -6.26 -0.53 7.73
CA ILE A 26 -7.45 0.34 7.87
C ILE A 26 -7.58 0.84 9.30
N ASP A 27 -7.39 -0.01 10.30
CA ASP A 27 -7.41 0.37 11.72
C ASP A 27 -6.38 1.48 12.01
N MET A 28 -5.16 1.35 11.47
CA MET A 28 -4.13 2.38 11.63
C MET A 28 -4.52 3.68 10.94
N VAL A 29 -5.06 3.62 9.72
CA VAL A 29 -5.51 4.81 8.98
C VAL A 29 -6.61 5.52 9.76
N HIS A 30 -7.61 4.78 10.22
CA HIS A 30 -8.72 5.30 11.01
C HIS A 30 -8.21 6.00 12.29
N ASP A 31 -7.45 5.27 13.12
CA ASP A 31 -6.91 5.78 14.39
C ASP A 31 -6.03 7.03 14.20
N THR A 32 -5.25 7.05 13.11
CA THR A 32 -4.36 8.17 12.79
C THR A 32 -5.13 9.40 12.33
N LEU A 33 -6.20 9.22 11.55
CA LEU A 33 -7.00 10.34 11.03
C LEU A 33 -8.00 10.89 12.05
N LEU A 34 -8.44 10.08 13.01
CA LEU A 34 -9.45 10.46 13.99
C LEU A 34 -9.15 11.79 14.73
N PRO A 35 -7.92 12.08 15.19
CA PRO A 35 -7.61 13.36 15.84
C PRO A 35 -7.69 14.59 14.92
N PHE A 36 -7.57 14.39 13.61
CA PHE A 36 -7.62 15.46 12.62
C PHE A 36 -9.03 15.77 12.13
N CYS A 37 -9.99 14.87 12.39
CA CYS A 37 -11.32 14.92 11.81
C CYS A 37 -12.40 15.22 12.83
N SER A 38 -13.37 16.06 12.44
CA SER A 38 -14.64 16.25 13.16
C SER A 38 -15.68 15.18 12.81
N TYR A 39 -15.46 14.47 11.72
CA TYR A 39 -16.22 13.33 11.26
C TYR A 39 -15.29 12.42 10.46
N LEU A 40 -15.36 11.12 10.66
CA LEU A 40 -14.62 10.10 9.94
C LEU A 40 -15.54 8.90 9.70
N ASP A 41 -15.50 8.36 8.49
CA ASP A 41 -16.29 7.21 8.06
C ASP A 41 -15.43 6.29 7.19
N ASP A 42 -15.58 5.01 7.34
CA ASP A 42 -14.91 3.97 6.57
C ASP A 42 -15.93 2.95 6.06
N GLU A 43 -15.68 2.42 4.88
CA GLU A 43 -16.51 1.35 4.31
C GLU A 43 -16.46 0.13 5.23
N ALA A 44 -17.63 -0.37 5.65
CA ALA A 44 -17.74 -1.49 6.59
C ALA A 44 -17.16 -2.80 6.06
N GLU A 45 -17.14 -2.98 4.74
CA GLU A 45 -16.57 -4.15 4.06
C GLU A 45 -15.65 -3.69 2.93
N PRO A 46 -14.47 -4.32 2.76
CA PRO A 46 -13.59 -3.99 1.67
C PRO A 46 -14.17 -4.38 0.32
N SER A 47 -13.89 -3.58 -0.68
CA SER A 47 -14.15 -3.87 -2.09
C SER A 47 -12.92 -4.50 -2.76
N VAL A 48 -13.08 -5.04 -3.98
CA VAL A 48 -11.95 -5.50 -4.80
C VAL A 48 -11.69 -4.51 -5.91
N VAL A 49 -10.48 -3.98 -5.95
CA VAL A 49 -9.98 -3.17 -7.06
C VAL A 49 -9.12 -4.06 -7.97
N ALA A 50 -9.62 -4.28 -9.20
CA ALA A 50 -8.89 -5.01 -10.22
C ALA A 50 -7.95 -4.07 -10.99
N LEU A 51 -6.67 -4.44 -11.03
CA LEU A 51 -5.65 -3.84 -11.87
C LEU A 51 -5.26 -4.83 -12.98
N PRO A 52 -4.57 -4.41 -14.04
CA PRO A 52 -4.26 -5.30 -15.18
C PRO A 52 -3.60 -6.63 -14.80
N ASN A 53 -2.79 -6.67 -13.76
CA ASN A 53 -2.00 -7.84 -13.39
C ASN A 53 -2.29 -8.40 -11.99
N VAL A 54 -3.03 -7.67 -11.16
CA VAL A 54 -3.30 -8.04 -9.77
C VAL A 54 -4.61 -7.42 -9.30
N SER A 55 -5.26 -8.04 -8.31
CA SER A 55 -6.41 -7.47 -7.60
C SER A 55 -6.02 -7.17 -6.16
N HIS A 56 -6.61 -6.13 -5.59
CA HIS A 56 -6.39 -5.71 -4.20
C HIS A 56 -7.70 -5.53 -3.46
N LEU A 57 -7.66 -5.77 -2.15
CA LEU A 57 -8.67 -5.25 -1.25
C LEU A 57 -8.49 -3.73 -1.14
N ALA A 58 -9.58 -3.01 -1.11
CA ALA A 58 -9.62 -1.57 -0.93
C ALA A 58 -10.76 -1.18 0.01
N THR A 59 -10.51 -0.24 0.89
CA THR A 59 -11.50 0.40 1.76
C THR A 59 -11.36 1.90 1.63
N ARG A 60 -12.45 2.58 1.34
CA ARG A 60 -12.48 4.03 1.32
C ARG A 60 -12.69 4.54 2.74
N VAL A 61 -11.79 5.45 3.15
CA VAL A 61 -11.91 6.20 4.39
C VAL A 61 -12.11 7.66 4.03
N GLU A 62 -13.16 8.29 4.54
CA GLU A 62 -13.54 9.66 4.23
C GLU A 62 -13.81 10.44 5.51
N GLY A 63 -13.31 11.68 5.57
CA GLY A 63 -13.47 12.50 6.76
C GLY A 63 -13.62 13.98 6.45
N ARG A 64 -14.18 14.70 7.42
CA ARG A 64 -14.19 16.16 7.45
C ARG A 64 -13.17 16.64 8.46
N LEU A 65 -12.18 17.39 8.00
CA LEU A 65 -11.15 17.96 8.87
C LEU A 65 -11.76 18.90 9.92
N SER A 66 -11.20 18.86 11.13
CA SER A 66 -11.47 19.81 12.21
C SER A 66 -10.86 21.18 11.89
N HIS A 67 -11.26 22.22 12.61
CA HIS A 67 -10.64 23.55 12.50
C HIS A 67 -9.66 23.82 13.66
N PRO A 68 -8.46 24.34 13.35
CA PRO A 68 -7.93 24.64 12.02
C PRO A 68 -7.64 23.35 11.24
N ALA A 69 -7.90 23.38 9.91
CA ALA A 69 -7.72 22.20 9.07
C ALA A 69 -6.22 21.89 8.88
N ALA A 70 -5.87 20.63 9.11
CA ALA A 70 -4.54 20.13 8.77
C ALA A 70 -4.34 20.15 7.24
N SER A 71 -3.11 20.44 6.80
CA SER A 71 -2.74 20.33 5.40
C SER A 71 -2.61 18.87 4.96
N VAL A 72 -2.72 18.61 3.66
CA VAL A 72 -2.48 17.27 3.11
C VAL A 72 -1.09 16.74 3.45
N LEU A 73 -0.10 17.63 3.63
CA LEU A 73 1.26 17.24 3.98
C LEU A 73 1.36 16.72 5.42
N GLU A 74 0.67 17.38 6.36
CA GLU A 74 0.57 16.90 7.74
C GLU A 74 -0.14 15.54 7.83
N LEU A 75 -1.22 15.37 7.09
CA LEU A 75 -1.93 14.10 7.02
C LEU A 75 -1.07 12.99 6.39
N ALA A 76 -0.37 13.30 5.30
CA ALA A 76 0.53 12.36 4.64
C ALA A 76 1.69 11.94 5.57
N GLN A 77 2.25 12.87 6.33
CA GLN A 77 3.30 12.59 7.31
C GLN A 77 2.78 11.72 8.47
N ALA A 78 1.58 11.97 8.96
CA ALA A 78 0.99 11.20 10.04
C ALA A 78 0.66 9.75 9.61
N LEU A 79 0.19 9.57 8.37
CA LEU A 79 -0.19 8.26 7.82
C LEU A 79 1.00 7.41 7.37
N HIS A 80 2.17 8.00 7.14
CA HIS A 80 3.30 7.27 6.57
C HIS A 80 4.36 6.92 7.62
N PRO A 81 4.91 5.68 7.58
CA PRO A 81 4.55 4.55 6.72
C PRO A 81 3.33 3.78 7.22
N THR A 82 2.49 3.32 6.30
CA THR A 82 1.40 2.41 6.65
C THR A 82 1.91 1.00 6.95
N PRO A 83 1.16 0.16 7.69
CA PRO A 83 1.51 -1.24 7.90
C PRO A 83 1.69 -2.04 6.60
N ALA A 84 0.93 -1.69 5.55
CA ALA A 84 1.00 -2.33 4.24
C ALA A 84 2.37 -2.21 3.54
N VAL A 85 3.20 -1.25 3.93
CA VAL A 85 4.55 -1.05 3.34
C VAL A 85 5.69 -1.09 4.35
N CYS A 86 5.37 -1.06 5.64
CA CYS A 86 6.36 -1.16 6.72
C CYS A 86 6.06 -2.37 7.60
N GLY A 87 4.98 -2.30 8.40
CA GLY A 87 4.55 -3.30 9.34
C GLY A 87 4.21 -2.71 10.70
N ARG A 88 3.76 -3.55 11.63
CA ARG A 88 3.46 -3.19 13.04
C ARG A 88 4.10 -4.19 14.01
N PRO A 89 4.69 -3.70 15.13
CA PRO A 89 5.00 -2.29 15.46
C PRO A 89 6.01 -1.69 14.46
N SER A 90 5.82 -0.42 14.09
CA SER A 90 6.57 0.22 12.98
C SER A 90 8.09 0.22 13.17
N ASP A 91 8.58 0.47 14.40
CA ASP A 91 10.02 0.52 14.67
C ASP A 91 10.66 -0.87 14.56
N ALA A 92 10.00 -1.91 15.07
CA ALA A 92 10.46 -3.28 14.95
C ALA A 92 10.43 -3.76 13.50
N ALA A 93 9.37 -3.43 12.77
CA ALA A 93 9.24 -3.76 11.35
C ALA A 93 10.32 -3.05 10.51
N ARG A 94 10.61 -1.78 10.78
CA ARG A 94 11.68 -1.04 10.11
C ARG A 94 13.05 -1.66 10.36
N ALA A 95 13.36 -2.01 11.61
CA ALA A 95 14.61 -2.68 11.95
C ALA A 95 14.75 -4.04 11.23
N ALA A 96 13.67 -4.81 11.16
CA ALA A 96 13.65 -6.07 10.42
C ALA A 96 13.84 -5.88 8.90
N ILE A 97 13.22 -4.86 8.32
CA ILE A 97 13.41 -4.51 6.90
C ILE A 97 14.87 -4.16 6.63
N ASP A 98 15.47 -3.30 7.47
CA ASP A 98 16.86 -2.88 7.31
C ASP A 98 17.85 -4.04 7.48
N GLU A 99 17.52 -5.06 8.29
CA GLU A 99 18.35 -6.24 8.50
C GLU A 99 18.19 -7.29 7.37
N LEU A 100 16.96 -7.50 6.91
CA LEU A 100 16.62 -8.64 6.05
C LEU A 100 16.64 -8.31 4.55
N GLU A 101 16.38 -7.05 4.16
CA GLU A 101 16.38 -6.70 2.74
C GLU A 101 17.82 -6.53 2.22
N PRO A 102 18.15 -7.15 1.07
CA PRO A 102 19.52 -7.14 0.54
C PRO A 102 19.95 -5.79 -0.04
N THR A 103 19.00 -4.88 -0.27
CA THR A 103 19.26 -3.56 -0.86
C THR A 103 18.41 -2.49 -0.18
N PRO A 104 18.93 -1.26 -0.04
CA PRO A 104 18.16 -0.15 0.48
C PRO A 104 16.91 0.12 -0.36
N ARG A 105 15.84 0.51 0.29
CA ARG A 105 14.57 0.85 -0.38
C ARG A 105 14.62 2.17 -1.14
N ASP A 106 15.52 3.08 -0.76
CA ASP A 106 15.63 4.44 -1.32
C ASP A 106 14.26 5.14 -1.37
N ARG A 107 13.70 5.31 -2.59
CA ARG A 107 12.38 5.91 -2.80
C ARG A 107 11.23 4.91 -2.81
N TYR A 108 11.53 3.62 -2.80
CA TYR A 108 10.50 2.57 -2.73
C TYR A 108 9.73 2.67 -1.42
N ALA A 109 8.42 2.53 -1.49
CA ALA A 109 7.48 2.72 -0.38
C ALA A 109 7.42 4.15 0.20
N GLY A 110 8.18 5.11 -0.34
CA GLY A 110 8.10 6.51 0.04
C GLY A 110 6.84 7.19 -0.51
N LEU A 111 6.59 8.42 -0.05
CA LEU A 111 5.47 9.22 -0.52
C LEU A 111 5.83 9.99 -1.79
N VAL A 112 4.90 10.04 -2.73
CA VAL A 112 4.96 10.88 -3.93
C VAL A 112 3.63 11.59 -4.11
N GLY A 113 3.67 12.90 -4.38
CA GLY A 113 2.45 13.67 -4.50
C GLY A 113 2.71 15.16 -4.74
N TRP A 114 1.68 15.94 -4.56
CA TRP A 114 1.71 17.39 -4.69
C TRP A 114 0.84 18.05 -3.63
N VAL A 115 1.15 19.30 -3.34
CA VAL A 115 0.39 20.18 -2.44
C VAL A 115 0.26 21.56 -3.10
N ASP A 116 -0.92 22.17 -3.00
CA ASP A 116 -1.16 23.53 -3.46
C ASP A 116 -0.90 24.57 -2.35
N GLY A 117 -1.00 25.86 -2.70
CA GLY A 117 -0.82 26.96 -1.77
C GLY A 117 -1.88 27.09 -0.68
N HIS A 118 -2.95 26.29 -0.73
CA HIS A 118 -4.02 26.25 0.27
C HIS A 118 -3.90 25.01 1.18
N GLY A 119 -2.88 24.18 0.97
CA GLY A 119 -2.67 22.95 1.74
C GLY A 119 -3.46 21.75 1.23
N ASN A 120 -4.16 21.86 0.09
CA ASN A 120 -4.79 20.72 -0.57
C ASN A 120 -3.79 19.97 -1.44
N GLY A 121 -4.05 18.69 -1.71
CA GLY A 121 -3.17 17.90 -2.55
C GLY A 121 -3.58 16.44 -2.63
N THR A 122 -2.73 15.67 -3.29
CA THR A 122 -2.86 14.21 -3.41
C THR A 122 -1.51 13.57 -3.21
N TRP A 123 -1.47 12.54 -2.39
CA TRP A 123 -0.27 11.76 -2.11
C TRP A 123 -0.53 10.28 -2.34
N ALA A 124 0.46 9.58 -2.84
CA ALA A 124 0.44 8.14 -3.04
C ALA A 124 1.71 7.50 -2.46
N VAL A 125 1.59 6.21 -2.12
CA VAL A 125 2.76 5.41 -1.74
C VAL A 125 3.45 4.93 -3.01
N GLY A 126 4.74 5.20 -3.13
CA GLY A 126 5.59 4.84 -4.28
C GLY A 126 5.90 3.34 -4.31
N ILE A 127 4.96 2.55 -4.76
CA ILE A 127 5.11 1.10 -4.98
C ILE A 127 4.98 0.77 -6.46
N ARG A 128 5.35 -0.47 -6.84
CA ARG A 128 5.33 -0.88 -8.26
C ARG A 128 6.07 0.11 -9.14
N CYS A 129 7.27 0.47 -8.71
CA CYS A 129 8.11 1.48 -9.33
C CYS A 129 9.45 0.89 -9.76
N ALA A 130 10.14 1.63 -10.61
CA ALA A 130 11.53 1.36 -10.96
C ALA A 130 12.36 2.62 -10.72
N GLN A 131 13.56 2.44 -10.20
CA GLN A 131 14.58 3.47 -10.16
C GLN A 131 15.51 3.27 -11.36
N VAL A 132 15.68 4.32 -12.17
CA VAL A 132 16.50 4.25 -13.38
C VAL A 132 17.73 5.12 -13.18
N GLU A 133 18.89 4.49 -13.33
CA GLU A 133 20.20 5.15 -13.27
C GLU A 133 21.03 4.75 -14.50
N GLY A 134 21.22 5.70 -15.39
CA GLY A 134 21.90 5.43 -16.68
C GLY A 134 21.14 4.38 -17.51
N ASN A 135 21.76 3.23 -17.70
CA ASN A 135 21.19 2.10 -18.44
C ASN A 135 20.70 0.94 -17.55
N VAL A 136 20.62 1.17 -16.25
CA VAL A 136 20.15 0.18 -15.27
C VAL A 136 18.82 0.62 -14.69
N ALA A 137 17.85 -0.30 -14.67
CA ALA A 137 16.59 -0.13 -13.98
C ALA A 137 16.51 -1.12 -12.81
N ARG A 138 16.36 -0.60 -11.57
CA ARG A 138 16.11 -1.40 -10.37
C ARG A 138 14.61 -1.39 -10.08
N LEU A 139 14.00 -2.55 -10.06
CA LEU A 139 12.59 -2.74 -9.78
C LEU A 139 12.41 -3.18 -8.33
N HIS A 140 11.40 -2.65 -7.68
CA HIS A 140 11.02 -3.03 -6.33
C HIS A 140 9.61 -3.62 -6.30
N GLY A 141 9.42 -4.70 -5.57
CA GLY A 141 8.14 -5.35 -5.34
C GLY A 141 8.22 -6.21 -4.09
N GLY A 142 7.12 -6.36 -3.38
CA GLY A 142 7.04 -7.13 -2.15
C GLY A 142 5.60 -7.47 -1.82
N CYS A 143 5.41 -8.24 -0.75
CA CYS A 143 4.13 -8.63 -0.18
C CYS A 143 4.12 -8.32 1.32
N GLY A 144 2.94 -8.29 1.92
CA GLY A 144 2.79 -8.26 3.37
C GLY A 144 3.14 -9.62 3.96
N ILE A 145 3.79 -9.64 5.11
CA ILE A 145 4.13 -10.88 5.81
C ILE A 145 3.44 -10.89 7.16
N VAL A 146 2.66 -11.91 7.39
CA VAL A 146 1.99 -12.19 8.67
C VAL A 146 2.33 -13.61 9.14
N ALA A 147 1.92 -13.96 10.37
CA ALA A 147 2.27 -15.23 10.98
C ALA A 147 1.84 -16.46 10.14
N ASP A 148 0.74 -16.33 9.42
CA ASP A 148 0.15 -17.40 8.59
C ASP A 148 0.59 -17.33 7.11
N SER A 149 1.53 -16.45 6.76
CA SER A 149 2.06 -16.34 5.39
C SER A 149 2.81 -17.59 4.98
N ASP A 150 2.52 -18.09 3.76
CA ASP A 150 3.21 -19.23 3.15
C ASP A 150 4.32 -18.73 2.21
N PRO A 151 5.61 -19.01 2.49
CA PRO A 151 6.72 -18.43 1.73
C PRO A 151 6.67 -18.66 0.21
N PRO A 152 6.30 -19.84 -0.33
CA PRO A 152 6.09 -20.03 -1.77
C PRO A 152 5.01 -19.13 -2.37
N THR A 153 3.90 -18.94 -1.67
CA THR A 153 2.79 -18.08 -2.08
C THR A 153 3.22 -16.61 -2.12
N GLU A 154 3.88 -16.12 -1.08
CA GLU A 154 4.38 -14.73 -0.98
C GLU A 154 5.43 -14.43 -2.07
N LEU A 155 6.31 -15.39 -2.35
CA LEU A 155 7.28 -15.26 -3.43
C LEU A 155 6.59 -15.17 -4.81
N ALA A 156 5.56 -15.95 -5.04
CA ALA A 156 4.77 -15.90 -6.28
C ALA A 156 4.06 -14.55 -6.43
N GLU A 157 3.49 -14.02 -5.34
CA GLU A 157 2.84 -12.71 -5.30
C GLU A 157 3.84 -11.57 -5.58
N SER A 158 5.00 -11.58 -4.93
CA SER A 158 6.07 -10.60 -5.18
C SER A 158 6.49 -10.58 -6.65
N ARG A 159 6.65 -11.75 -7.27
CA ARG A 159 6.98 -11.88 -8.69
C ARG A 159 5.86 -11.35 -9.58
N ALA A 160 4.61 -11.61 -9.28
CA ALA A 160 3.47 -11.09 -10.03
C ALA A 160 3.41 -9.56 -9.95
N LYS A 161 3.69 -8.97 -8.78
CA LYS A 161 3.75 -7.52 -8.58
C LYS A 161 4.89 -6.86 -9.40
N LEU A 162 6.03 -7.51 -9.52
CA LEU A 162 7.15 -7.02 -10.35
C LEU A 162 6.83 -7.04 -11.86
N GLN A 163 6.00 -7.98 -12.33
CA GLN A 163 5.65 -8.09 -13.77
C GLN A 163 4.96 -6.84 -14.32
N ALA A 164 4.23 -6.08 -13.48
CA ALA A 164 3.57 -4.85 -13.90
C ALA A 164 4.58 -3.82 -14.45
N VAL A 165 5.68 -3.61 -13.73
CA VAL A 165 6.73 -2.64 -14.11
C VAL A 165 7.67 -3.25 -15.16
N LEU A 166 8.03 -4.51 -15.00
CA LEU A 166 8.88 -5.22 -15.96
C LEU A 166 8.26 -5.24 -17.37
N GLY A 167 6.96 -5.52 -17.45
CA GLY A 167 6.22 -5.50 -18.71
C GLY A 167 6.22 -4.14 -19.40
N ALA A 168 6.20 -3.05 -18.63
CA ALA A 168 6.26 -1.70 -19.17
C ALA A 168 7.66 -1.31 -19.69
N ILE A 169 8.73 -1.92 -19.14
CA ILE A 169 10.12 -1.61 -19.52
C ILE A 169 10.60 -2.50 -20.67
N VAL A 170 10.21 -3.77 -20.68
CA VAL A 170 10.76 -4.79 -21.61
C VAL A 170 9.88 -5.03 -22.82
N ARG A 171 8.62 -4.62 -22.79
CA ARG A 171 7.70 -4.71 -23.92
C ARG A 171 7.42 -3.32 -24.47
N PRO A 172 8.00 -2.97 -25.61
CA PRO A 172 7.68 -1.72 -26.31
C PRO A 172 6.23 -1.72 -26.82
#